data_a33690634639ceb267a4e2299571d5ea
#
_entry.id   a33690634639ceb267a4e2299571d5ea
#
_cell.length_a   1.000
_cell.length_b   1.000
_cell.length_c   1.000
_cell.angle_alpha   90.00
_cell.angle_beta   90.00
_cell.angle_gamma   90.00
#
_symmetry.space_group_name_H-M   'P 1'
#
loop_
_entity.id
_entity.type
_entity.pdbx_description
1 polymer ?
#
loop_
_entity_poly.entity_id
_entity_poly.type
_entity_poly.pdbx_seq_one_letter_code
_entity_poly.pdbx_strand_id
1 'polypeptide(L)'
;MRKSIFLNDDMKSVVVIYGSDSSEWEVSVRSGEFTASQIDGMRYDVYEMFARFGEWSLVAYRRNGAERVVIPEGERPVVDKTDFSAVVGGQKVKFDYAYIMQHGTPGENGLMQGYLEMIGVPHSGCNAFVSAITFDKFSCKSYLKDVDFIKCAKDIFLRKGESVEGLAEQAVEKLGLPMFVKPTDGGSSFGVTKVKCVEDFDKAVDVAFAEGQMLIAEAAIVGRELTCAVYNNGKENVALPVIEIIT
;
A
#
# COMPACT_ATOMS: atom_id res chain seq x y z
N MET A 1 9.47 47.69 1.14
CA MET A 1 8.05 47.32 1.03
C MET A 1 7.93 45.83 1.35
N ARG A 2 7.48 45.46 2.55
CA ARG A 2 7.18 44.06 2.88
C ARG A 2 5.84 43.72 2.16
N LYS A 3 5.85 42.84 1.18
CA LYS A 3 4.63 42.24 0.68
C LYS A 3 4.02 41.46 1.84
N SER A 4 2.90 41.92 2.37
CA SER A 4 2.01 41.13 3.21
C SER A 4 1.62 39.89 2.42
N ILE A 5 2.13 38.74 2.81
CA ILE A 5 1.64 37.44 2.33
C ILE A 5 0.26 37.32 2.98
N PHE A 6 -0.79 37.59 2.22
CA PHE A 6 -2.15 37.23 2.62
C PHE A 6 -2.17 35.71 2.73
N LEU A 7 -2.27 35.23 3.95
CA LEU A 7 -2.62 33.83 4.22
C LEU A 7 -3.98 33.62 3.58
N ASN A 8 -4.00 32.81 2.52
CA ASN A 8 -5.24 32.44 1.85
C ASN A 8 -5.86 31.32 2.72
N ASP A 9 -6.81 31.71 3.60
CA ASP A 9 -7.50 30.78 4.51
C ASP A 9 -8.33 29.70 3.78
N ASP A 10 -8.38 29.75 2.43
CA ASP A 10 -9.16 28.86 1.60
C ASP A 10 -8.35 27.69 0.97
N MET A 11 -7.01 27.65 1.16
CA MET A 11 -6.21 26.56 0.58
C MET A 11 -6.42 25.27 1.38
N LYS A 12 -6.78 24.19 0.67
CA LYS A 12 -6.94 22.86 1.26
C LYS A 12 -5.59 22.26 1.64
N SER A 13 -5.56 21.66 2.83
CA SER A 13 -4.38 20.97 3.36
C SER A 13 -4.38 19.51 2.94
N VAL A 14 -3.44 19.13 2.08
CA VAL A 14 -3.25 17.75 1.64
C VAL A 14 -2.03 17.16 2.36
N VAL A 15 -2.20 16.02 3.02
CA VAL A 15 -1.09 15.28 3.59
C VAL A 15 -0.78 14.04 2.76
N VAL A 16 0.48 13.88 2.36
CA VAL A 16 1.00 12.67 1.71
C VAL A 16 1.58 11.77 2.78
N ILE A 17 0.98 10.59 2.96
CA ILE A 17 1.35 9.60 3.98
C ILE A 17 2.25 8.56 3.37
N TYR A 18 3.46 8.39 3.88
CA TYR A 18 4.40 7.38 3.44
C TYR A 18 5.21 6.80 4.63
N GLY A 19 6.13 5.89 4.35
CA GLY A 19 6.69 4.97 5.33
C GLY A 19 5.96 3.62 5.20
N SER A 20 5.77 2.92 6.16
CA SER A 20 4.97 1.70 6.34
C SER A 20 5.65 0.75 7.30
N ASP A 21 4.91 -0.24 7.78
CA ASP A 21 5.42 -1.27 8.69
C ASP A 21 5.98 -2.49 7.92
N SER A 22 5.87 -2.46 6.59
CA SER A 22 6.33 -3.52 5.70
C SER A 22 7.82 -3.38 5.32
N SER A 23 8.37 -4.41 4.69
CA SER A 23 9.71 -4.40 4.08
C SER A 23 9.84 -3.40 2.91
N GLU A 24 8.71 -2.88 2.39
CA GLU A 24 8.67 -1.92 1.28
C GLU A 24 8.74 -0.43 1.72
N TRP A 25 9.00 -0.14 2.99
CA TRP A 25 8.95 1.23 3.54
C TRP A 25 9.85 2.24 2.80
N GLU A 26 11.02 1.83 2.33
CA GLU A 26 11.93 2.73 1.58
C GLU A 26 11.37 3.08 0.18
N VAL A 27 10.68 2.13 -0.44
CA VAL A 27 9.97 2.37 -1.72
C VAL A 27 8.83 3.34 -1.48
N SER A 28 8.10 3.16 -0.38
CA SER A 28 7.03 4.06 0.05
C SER A 28 7.53 5.50 0.25
N VAL A 29 8.68 5.69 0.90
CA VAL A 29 9.28 7.03 1.08
C VAL A 29 9.54 7.70 -0.27
N ARG A 30 10.22 7.00 -1.19
CA ARG A 30 10.52 7.55 -2.53
C ARG A 30 9.24 7.89 -3.30
N SER A 31 8.24 7.03 -3.26
CA SER A 31 6.94 7.24 -3.90
C SER A 31 6.21 8.44 -3.29
N GLY A 32 6.25 8.58 -1.97
CA GLY A 32 5.61 9.67 -1.25
C GLY A 32 6.24 11.03 -1.53
N GLU A 33 7.57 11.12 -1.47
CA GLU A 33 8.31 12.34 -1.81
C GLU A 33 8.07 12.77 -3.26
N PHE A 34 8.09 11.81 -4.19
CA PHE A 34 7.77 12.08 -5.60
C PHE A 34 6.33 12.61 -5.73
N THR A 35 5.34 11.94 -5.14
CA THR A 35 3.94 12.36 -5.18
C THR A 35 3.75 13.76 -4.59
N ALA A 36 4.33 14.03 -3.43
CA ALA A 36 4.27 15.34 -2.80
C ALA A 36 4.83 16.44 -3.71
N SER A 37 5.89 16.14 -4.47
CA SER A 37 6.49 17.09 -5.43
C SER A 37 5.58 17.41 -6.61
N GLN A 38 4.66 16.50 -6.99
CA GLN A 38 3.75 16.65 -8.14
C GLN A 38 2.45 17.39 -7.79
N ILE A 39 2.09 17.52 -6.52
CA ILE A 39 0.88 18.23 -6.10
C ILE A 39 1.08 19.74 -6.34
N ASP A 40 0.10 20.39 -6.95
CA ASP A 40 0.14 21.82 -7.24
C ASP A 40 0.11 22.66 -5.95
N GLY A 41 1.27 23.18 -5.54
CA GLY A 41 1.43 24.00 -4.34
C GLY A 41 0.80 25.39 -4.42
N MET A 42 0.34 25.81 -5.62
CA MET A 42 -0.44 27.07 -5.77
C MET A 42 -1.92 26.85 -5.43
N ARG A 43 -2.37 25.58 -5.37
CA ARG A 43 -3.76 25.20 -5.07
C ARG A 43 -3.92 24.54 -3.73
N TYR A 44 -2.86 23.90 -3.23
CA TYR A 44 -2.89 23.10 -2.00
C TYR A 44 -1.69 23.38 -1.11
N ASP A 45 -1.92 23.47 0.18
CA ASP A 45 -0.87 23.30 1.16
C ASP A 45 -0.54 21.82 1.27
N VAL A 46 0.72 21.45 1.07
CA VAL A 46 1.17 20.05 1.02
C VAL A 46 2.01 19.74 2.26
N TYR A 47 1.63 18.69 2.96
CA TYR A 47 2.35 18.17 4.13
C TYR A 47 2.83 16.75 3.83
N GLU A 48 4.01 16.41 4.28
CA GLU A 48 4.60 15.09 4.13
C GLU A 48 4.69 14.42 5.49
N MET A 49 3.99 13.30 5.65
CA MET A 49 3.92 12.56 6.89
C MET A 49 4.63 11.21 6.74
N PHE A 50 5.67 11.00 7.54
CA PHE A 50 6.25 9.70 7.74
C PHE A 50 5.48 8.96 8.84
N ALA A 51 4.96 7.77 8.51
CA ALA A 51 4.15 6.97 9.42
C ALA A 51 4.65 5.52 9.41
N ARG A 52 5.20 5.07 10.54
CA ARG A 52 5.75 3.72 10.70
C ARG A 52 5.64 3.26 12.15
N PHE A 53 5.28 1.99 12.38
CA PHE A 53 5.15 1.36 13.69
C PHE A 53 4.39 2.20 14.73
N GLY A 54 3.32 2.83 14.26
CA GLY A 54 2.48 3.69 15.10
C GLY A 54 3.07 5.08 15.38
N GLU A 55 4.28 5.40 14.94
CA GLU A 55 4.85 6.73 15.02
C GLU A 55 4.55 7.52 13.75
N TRP A 56 3.86 8.66 13.92
CA TRP A 56 3.44 9.53 12.82
C TRP A 56 3.97 10.94 13.05
N SER A 57 4.81 11.41 12.14
CA SER A 57 5.42 12.75 12.24
C SER A 57 5.46 13.44 10.89
N LEU A 58 5.36 14.77 10.89
CA LEU A 58 5.60 15.56 9.69
C LEU A 58 7.10 15.72 9.47
N VAL A 59 7.54 15.42 8.24
CA VAL A 59 8.95 15.49 7.85
C VAL A 59 9.24 16.63 6.90
N ALA A 60 8.22 17.13 6.18
CA ALA A 60 8.33 18.30 5.33
C ALA A 60 6.96 18.94 5.09
N TYR A 61 6.94 20.15 4.60
CA TYR A 61 5.74 20.82 4.14
C TYR A 61 6.05 21.90 3.09
N ARG A 62 5.00 22.28 2.35
CA ARG A 62 4.98 23.43 1.44
C ARG A 62 3.64 24.15 1.60
N ARG A 63 3.66 25.45 1.90
CA ARG A 63 2.47 26.26 2.16
C ARG A 63 2.46 27.52 1.29
N ASN A 64 1.26 27.95 0.86
CA ASN A 64 1.05 29.18 0.11
C ASN A 64 1.94 29.33 -1.13
N GLY A 65 2.18 28.24 -1.86
CA GLY A 65 3.06 28.22 -3.04
C GLY A 65 4.55 28.47 -2.75
N ALA A 66 4.96 28.45 -1.48
CA ALA A 66 6.37 28.61 -1.09
C ALA A 66 7.18 27.34 -1.43
N GLU A 67 8.49 27.42 -1.28
CA GLU A 67 9.38 26.28 -1.42
C GLU A 67 9.13 25.22 -0.32
N ARG A 68 9.50 23.98 -0.62
CA ARG A 68 9.44 22.86 0.31
C ARG A 68 10.38 23.08 1.50
N VAL A 69 9.84 23.00 2.70
CA VAL A 69 10.59 23.10 3.95
C VAL A 69 10.74 21.70 4.52
N VAL A 70 11.97 21.22 4.65
CA VAL A 70 12.27 19.95 5.34
C VAL A 70 12.42 20.23 6.84
N ILE A 71 11.77 19.42 7.67
CA ILE A 71 11.79 19.56 9.12
C ILE A 71 12.89 18.67 9.69
N PRO A 72 13.86 19.22 10.44
CA PRO A 72 14.90 18.42 11.10
C PRO A 72 14.30 17.34 12.00
N GLU A 73 14.95 16.18 12.10
CA GLU A 73 14.41 15.01 12.79
C GLU A 73 13.95 15.30 14.24
N GLY A 74 14.76 16.05 15.00
CA GLY A 74 14.45 16.43 16.39
C GLY A 74 13.34 17.47 16.54
N GLU A 75 12.86 18.08 15.45
CA GLU A 75 11.85 19.15 15.44
C GLU A 75 10.54 18.70 14.76
N ARG A 76 10.44 17.44 14.35
CA ARG A 76 9.28 16.90 13.62
C ARG A 76 8.03 16.91 14.48
N PRO A 77 6.96 17.63 14.07
CA PRO A 77 5.69 17.61 14.79
C PRO A 77 5.09 16.21 14.74
N VAL A 78 4.68 15.71 15.91
CA VAL A 78 3.89 14.48 16.00
C VAL A 78 2.46 14.76 15.55
N VAL A 79 1.89 13.85 14.77
CA VAL A 79 0.49 13.95 14.33
C VAL A 79 -0.42 13.45 15.45
N ASP A 80 -1.37 14.29 15.85
CA ASP A 80 -2.43 13.92 16.77
C ASP A 80 -3.44 13.03 16.04
N LYS A 81 -3.45 11.74 16.39
CA LYS A 81 -4.34 10.74 15.78
C LYS A 81 -5.79 10.86 16.22
N THR A 82 -6.09 11.66 17.25
CA THR A 82 -7.48 11.83 17.71
C THR A 82 -8.30 12.71 16.78
N ASP A 83 -7.64 13.66 16.10
CA ASP A 83 -8.31 14.58 15.17
C ASP A 83 -7.54 14.79 13.86
N PHE A 84 -6.50 14.01 13.63
CA PHE A 84 -5.65 14.00 12.44
C PHE A 84 -5.08 15.38 12.12
N SER A 85 -4.37 15.95 13.10
CA SER A 85 -3.78 17.28 13.02
C SER A 85 -2.31 17.28 13.49
N ALA A 86 -1.60 18.34 13.17
CA ALA A 86 -0.25 18.59 13.71
C ALA A 86 -0.05 20.09 13.99
N VAL A 87 0.92 20.43 14.85
CA VAL A 87 1.29 21.83 15.12
C VAL A 87 2.51 22.20 14.26
N VAL A 88 2.32 23.07 13.29
CA VAL A 88 3.38 23.54 12.38
C VAL A 88 3.58 25.04 12.56
N GLY A 89 4.78 25.46 12.96
CA GLY A 89 5.07 26.87 13.23
C GLY A 89 4.18 27.51 14.31
N GLY A 90 3.79 26.72 15.31
CA GLY A 90 2.90 27.16 16.41
C GLY A 90 1.41 27.20 16.06
N GLN A 91 1.03 26.80 14.85
CA GLN A 91 -0.37 26.75 14.41
C GLN A 91 -0.83 25.30 14.27
N LYS A 92 -2.03 24.99 14.79
CA LYS A 92 -2.67 23.67 14.59
C LYS A 92 -3.23 23.60 13.17
N VAL A 93 -2.76 22.60 12.43
CA VAL A 93 -3.20 22.30 11.06
C VAL A 93 -3.98 20.99 11.08
N LYS A 94 -5.20 20.99 10.55
CA LYS A 94 -5.98 19.79 10.23
C LYS A 94 -5.83 19.49 8.76
N PHE A 95 -5.76 18.20 8.40
CA PHE A 95 -5.63 17.80 7.02
C PHE A 95 -7.01 17.56 6.39
N ASP A 96 -7.27 18.21 5.27
CA ASP A 96 -8.54 18.09 4.53
C ASP A 96 -8.58 16.85 3.63
N TYR A 97 -7.42 16.30 3.27
CA TYR A 97 -7.29 15.15 2.39
C TYR A 97 -6.00 14.39 2.67
N ALA A 98 -6.07 13.08 2.65
CA ALA A 98 -4.92 12.19 2.82
C ALA A 98 -4.58 11.46 1.51
N TYR A 99 -3.35 11.66 1.00
CA TYR A 99 -2.83 10.90 -0.11
C TYR A 99 -1.97 9.75 0.41
N ILE A 100 -2.48 8.52 0.35
CA ILE A 100 -1.82 7.33 0.89
C ILE A 100 -0.81 6.81 -0.13
N MET A 101 0.47 6.85 0.23
CA MET A 101 1.61 6.34 -0.54
C MET A 101 2.39 5.27 0.23
N GLN A 102 1.79 4.71 1.28
CA GLN A 102 2.34 3.57 1.98
C GLN A 102 2.23 2.31 1.13
N HIS A 103 3.31 1.55 1.03
CA HIS A 103 3.34 0.22 0.40
C HIS A 103 3.22 -0.85 1.49
N GLY A 104 2.34 -1.81 1.30
CA GLY A 104 2.04 -2.83 2.31
C GLY A 104 1.22 -2.28 3.48
N THR A 105 1.37 -2.92 4.64
CA THR A 105 0.65 -2.52 5.86
C THR A 105 1.22 -1.23 6.45
N PRO A 106 0.40 -0.31 6.97
CA PRO A 106 -1.07 -0.30 7.05
C PRO A 106 -1.76 0.36 5.84
N GLY A 107 -1.00 0.75 4.80
CA GLY A 107 -1.48 1.61 3.70
C GLY A 107 -2.30 0.88 2.64
N GLU A 108 -2.11 -0.43 2.45
CA GLU A 108 -2.81 -1.20 1.42
C GLU A 108 -3.80 -2.23 1.96
N ASN A 109 -3.70 -2.59 3.24
CA ASN A 109 -4.53 -3.63 3.86
C ASN A 109 -5.83 -3.12 4.52
N GLY A 110 -6.21 -1.87 4.27
CA GLY A 110 -7.45 -1.29 4.78
C GLY A 110 -7.35 -0.63 6.16
N LEU A 111 -6.24 -0.77 6.90
CA LEU A 111 -6.11 -0.20 8.25
C LEU A 111 -6.03 1.34 8.22
N MET A 112 -5.20 1.91 7.35
CA MET A 112 -5.08 3.37 7.20
C MET A 112 -6.38 3.95 6.66
N GLN A 113 -6.99 3.30 5.68
CA GLN A 113 -8.28 3.69 5.11
C GLN A 113 -9.37 3.69 6.17
N GLY A 114 -9.48 2.62 6.96
CA GLY A 114 -10.46 2.51 8.05
C GLY A 114 -10.30 3.60 9.10
N TYR A 115 -9.07 3.93 9.48
CA TYR A 115 -8.80 5.05 10.38
C TYR A 115 -9.29 6.37 9.79
N LEU A 116 -8.93 6.68 8.54
CA LEU A 116 -9.31 7.93 7.88
C LEU A 116 -10.84 8.02 7.66
N GLU A 117 -11.49 6.91 7.30
CA GLU A 117 -12.94 6.83 7.17
C GLU A 117 -13.66 7.09 8.52
N MET A 118 -13.15 6.51 9.62
CA MET A 118 -13.72 6.70 10.96
C MET A 118 -13.70 8.17 11.41
N ILE A 119 -12.67 8.92 11.05
CA ILE A 119 -12.54 10.34 11.39
C ILE A 119 -13.07 11.28 10.29
N GLY A 120 -13.61 10.73 9.20
CA GLY A 120 -14.24 11.49 8.11
C GLY A 120 -13.25 12.25 7.21
N VAL A 121 -12.00 11.81 7.12
CA VAL A 121 -10.98 12.42 6.22
C VAL A 121 -10.98 11.69 4.88
N PRO A 122 -11.30 12.39 3.78
CA PRO A 122 -11.20 11.83 2.42
C PRO A 122 -9.77 11.41 2.09
N HIS A 123 -9.62 10.31 1.32
CA HIS A 123 -8.30 9.79 0.97
C HIS A 123 -8.24 9.22 -0.45
N SER A 124 -7.02 8.98 -0.95
CA SER A 124 -6.75 8.54 -2.33
C SER A 124 -7.00 7.03 -2.56
N GLY A 125 -7.08 6.23 -1.50
CA GLY A 125 -7.24 4.77 -1.62
C GLY A 125 -8.68 4.34 -1.87
N CYS A 126 -8.86 3.04 -2.16
CA CYS A 126 -10.16 2.39 -2.05
C CYS A 126 -10.65 2.45 -0.60
N ASN A 127 -11.91 2.12 -0.34
CA ASN A 127 -12.41 2.00 1.04
C ASN A 127 -11.70 0.85 1.78
N ALA A 128 -11.81 0.83 3.11
CA ALA A 128 -11.12 -0.13 3.96
C ALA A 128 -11.41 -1.59 3.56
N PHE A 129 -12.67 -1.93 3.23
CA PHE A 129 -13.05 -3.28 2.84
C PHE A 129 -12.41 -3.71 1.51
N VAL A 130 -12.48 -2.86 0.50
CA VAL A 130 -11.89 -3.15 -0.81
C VAL A 130 -10.37 -3.27 -0.70
N SER A 131 -9.72 -2.36 0.03
CA SER A 131 -8.27 -2.41 0.26
C SER A 131 -7.86 -3.72 0.94
N ALA A 132 -8.55 -4.11 2.01
CA ALA A 132 -8.24 -5.33 2.74
C ALA A 132 -8.39 -6.60 1.88
N ILE A 133 -9.53 -6.73 1.15
CA ILE A 133 -9.80 -7.93 0.35
C ILE A 133 -8.88 -8.05 -0.88
N THR A 134 -8.49 -6.92 -1.49
CA THR A 134 -7.62 -6.94 -2.67
C THR A 134 -6.14 -7.10 -2.32
N PHE A 135 -5.75 -6.72 -1.10
CA PHE A 135 -4.38 -6.92 -0.61
C PHE A 135 -4.07 -8.38 -0.28
N ASP A 136 -5.04 -9.10 0.29
CA ASP A 136 -4.91 -10.53 0.56
C ASP A 136 -5.25 -11.37 -0.68
N LYS A 137 -4.24 -12.02 -1.24
CA LYS A 137 -4.34 -12.77 -2.51
C LYS A 137 -5.37 -13.90 -2.46
N PHE A 138 -5.45 -14.61 -1.32
CA PHE A 138 -6.41 -15.71 -1.16
C PHE A 138 -7.84 -15.19 -1.06
N SER A 139 -8.06 -14.12 -0.29
CA SER A 139 -9.37 -13.49 -0.15
C SER A 139 -9.84 -12.88 -1.47
N CYS A 140 -8.96 -12.19 -2.19
CA CYS A 140 -9.26 -11.62 -3.51
C CYS A 140 -9.68 -12.71 -4.51
N LYS A 141 -8.93 -13.80 -4.61
CA LYS A 141 -9.26 -14.94 -5.47
C LYS A 141 -10.58 -15.61 -5.07
N SER A 142 -10.80 -15.77 -3.75
CA SER A 142 -12.03 -16.34 -3.23
C SER A 142 -13.25 -15.48 -3.56
N TYR A 143 -13.10 -14.16 -3.55
CA TYR A 143 -14.14 -13.22 -3.94
C TYR A 143 -14.45 -13.26 -5.44
N LEU A 144 -13.41 -13.47 -6.26
CA LEU A 144 -13.51 -13.46 -7.73
C LEU A 144 -13.85 -14.83 -8.35
N LYS A 145 -13.90 -15.92 -7.56
CA LYS A 145 -14.04 -17.29 -8.07
C LYS A 145 -15.28 -17.55 -8.94
N ASP A 146 -16.37 -16.81 -8.66
CA ASP A 146 -17.66 -16.97 -9.34
C ASP A 146 -17.85 -15.93 -10.47
N VAL A 147 -16.80 -15.20 -10.84
CA VAL A 147 -16.81 -14.23 -11.95
C VAL A 147 -16.35 -14.95 -13.23
N ASP A 148 -17.27 -15.27 -14.12
CA ASP A 148 -17.06 -16.17 -15.26
C ASP A 148 -15.90 -15.80 -16.19
N PHE A 149 -15.64 -14.50 -16.39
CA PHE A 149 -14.59 -14.02 -17.30
C PHE A 149 -13.22 -13.88 -16.63
N ILE A 150 -13.11 -14.09 -15.30
CA ILE A 150 -11.84 -14.07 -14.57
C ILE A 150 -11.39 -15.51 -14.31
N LYS A 151 -10.15 -15.84 -14.70
CA LYS A 151 -9.54 -17.12 -14.41
C LYS A 151 -8.39 -16.93 -13.43
N CYS A 152 -8.53 -17.53 -12.25
CA CYS A 152 -7.46 -17.54 -11.23
C CYS A 152 -6.65 -18.84 -11.34
N ALA A 153 -5.35 -18.77 -11.03
CA ALA A 153 -4.51 -19.95 -10.91
C ALA A 153 -5.09 -20.93 -9.85
N LYS A 154 -4.92 -22.23 -10.03
CA LYS A 154 -5.19 -23.19 -8.94
C LYS A 154 -4.27 -22.89 -7.76
N ASP A 155 -4.76 -23.08 -6.55
CA ASP A 155 -3.99 -22.80 -5.35
C ASP A 155 -4.23 -23.77 -4.20
N ILE A 156 -3.31 -23.71 -3.22
CA ILE A 156 -3.41 -24.30 -1.90
C ILE A 156 -3.12 -23.20 -0.90
N PHE A 157 -3.97 -23.09 0.11
CA PHE A 157 -3.84 -22.13 1.21
C PHE A 157 -3.33 -22.84 2.46
N LEU A 158 -2.45 -22.17 3.22
CA LEU A 158 -1.89 -22.70 4.46
C LEU A 158 -1.71 -21.55 5.48
N ARG A 159 -2.00 -21.85 6.75
CA ARG A 159 -1.71 -20.97 7.88
C ARG A 159 -0.47 -21.42 8.63
N LYS A 160 0.27 -20.49 9.17
CA LYS A 160 1.43 -20.79 10.02
C LYS A 160 1.01 -21.63 11.22
N GLY A 161 1.72 -22.75 11.43
CA GLY A 161 1.40 -23.71 12.48
C GLY A 161 0.51 -24.88 12.05
N GLU A 162 -0.04 -24.87 10.83
CA GLU A 162 -0.68 -26.06 10.25
C GLU A 162 0.38 -27.08 9.81
N SER A 163 0.01 -28.38 9.78
CA SER A 163 0.92 -29.44 9.33
C SER A 163 1.26 -29.28 7.86
N VAL A 164 2.54 -29.40 7.54
CA VAL A 164 3.06 -29.43 6.16
C VAL A 164 3.38 -30.86 5.71
N GLU A 165 3.14 -31.88 6.56
CA GLU A 165 3.42 -33.28 6.23
C GLU A 165 2.62 -33.74 5.01
N GLY A 166 3.34 -34.22 3.97
CA GLY A 166 2.75 -34.65 2.69
C GLY A 166 2.16 -33.51 1.85
N LEU A 167 2.33 -32.26 2.25
CA LEU A 167 1.79 -31.11 1.55
C LEU A 167 2.52 -30.85 0.23
N ALA A 168 3.83 -31.11 0.17
CA ALA A 168 4.63 -30.92 -1.02
C ALA A 168 4.14 -31.82 -2.18
N GLU A 169 3.89 -33.10 -1.91
CA GLU A 169 3.36 -34.07 -2.88
C GLU A 169 1.94 -33.70 -3.31
N GLN A 170 1.08 -33.30 -2.38
CA GLN A 170 -0.27 -32.81 -2.68
C GLN A 170 -0.23 -31.56 -3.55
N ALA A 171 0.71 -30.65 -3.28
CA ALA A 171 0.88 -29.43 -4.08
C ALA A 171 1.31 -29.78 -5.51
N VAL A 172 2.25 -30.71 -5.69
CA VAL A 172 2.66 -31.17 -7.01
C VAL A 172 1.50 -31.83 -7.77
N GLU A 173 0.73 -32.69 -7.10
CA GLU A 173 -0.45 -33.34 -7.70
C GLU A 173 -1.51 -32.34 -8.16
N LYS A 174 -1.82 -31.34 -7.30
CA LYS A 174 -2.91 -30.38 -7.56
C LYS A 174 -2.51 -29.24 -8.50
N LEU A 175 -1.29 -28.72 -8.34
CA LEU A 175 -0.83 -27.50 -9.01
C LEU A 175 0.13 -27.77 -10.17
N GLY A 176 0.88 -28.87 -10.11
CA GLY A 176 1.99 -29.14 -10.99
C GLY A 176 3.24 -28.31 -10.67
N LEU A 177 4.29 -28.53 -11.46
CA LEU A 177 5.54 -27.75 -11.39
C LEU A 177 5.78 -27.01 -12.70
N PRO A 178 6.36 -25.81 -12.68
CA PRO A 178 6.69 -25.05 -11.48
C PRO A 178 5.45 -24.46 -10.80
N MET A 179 5.56 -24.16 -9.50
CA MET A 179 4.56 -23.43 -8.75
C MET A 179 5.22 -22.25 -8.01
N PHE A 180 4.41 -21.29 -7.54
CA PHE A 180 4.87 -20.17 -6.71
C PHE A 180 4.30 -20.31 -5.31
N VAL A 181 5.19 -20.25 -4.29
CA VAL A 181 4.82 -20.18 -2.88
C VAL A 181 5.09 -18.76 -2.42
N LYS A 182 4.10 -18.12 -1.80
CA LYS A 182 4.17 -16.70 -1.41
C LYS A 182 3.24 -16.37 -0.24
N PRO A 183 3.52 -15.33 0.57
CA PRO A 183 2.56 -14.85 1.57
C PRO A 183 1.28 -14.34 0.87
N THR A 184 0.13 -14.45 1.57
CA THR A 184 -1.14 -13.96 1.03
C THR A 184 -1.19 -12.43 1.02
N ASP A 185 -0.57 -11.80 2.01
CA ASP A 185 -0.46 -10.37 2.23
C ASP A 185 0.98 -9.91 1.99
N GLY A 186 1.20 -9.00 1.08
CA GLY A 186 2.51 -8.47 0.74
C GLY A 186 2.67 -8.17 -0.74
N GLY A 187 3.72 -7.41 -1.05
CA GLY A 187 4.02 -6.93 -2.40
C GLY A 187 5.49 -7.13 -2.78
N SER A 188 5.89 -6.53 -3.91
CA SER A 188 7.27 -6.46 -4.41
C SER A 188 8.06 -7.78 -4.39
N SER A 189 7.37 -8.92 -4.49
CA SER A 189 7.96 -10.28 -4.48
C SER A 189 8.70 -10.67 -3.19
N PHE A 190 8.52 -9.97 -2.08
CA PHE A 190 9.04 -10.41 -0.79
C PHE A 190 8.36 -11.73 -0.37
N GLY A 191 9.15 -12.70 0.08
CA GLY A 191 8.66 -14.02 0.46
C GLY A 191 8.18 -14.91 -0.68
N VAL A 192 8.35 -14.52 -1.95
CA VAL A 192 7.93 -15.29 -3.11
C VAL A 192 9.03 -16.24 -3.59
N THR A 193 8.70 -17.52 -3.69
CA THR A 193 9.62 -18.55 -4.19
C THR A 193 8.99 -19.31 -5.35
N LYS A 194 9.70 -19.43 -6.47
CA LYS A 194 9.36 -20.31 -7.58
C LYS A 194 9.91 -21.70 -7.32
N VAL A 195 9.04 -22.63 -6.97
CA VAL A 195 9.37 -24.04 -6.70
C VAL A 195 9.40 -24.80 -8.03
N LYS A 196 10.54 -25.40 -8.37
CA LYS A 196 10.75 -26.15 -9.62
C LYS A 196 10.82 -27.66 -9.40
N CYS A 197 11.11 -28.11 -8.19
CA CYS A 197 11.12 -29.49 -7.77
C CYS A 197 10.50 -29.64 -6.38
N VAL A 198 10.04 -30.84 -6.01
CA VAL A 198 9.31 -31.07 -4.76
C VAL A 198 10.16 -30.79 -3.52
N GLU A 199 11.45 -31.04 -3.61
CA GLU A 199 12.43 -30.88 -2.52
C GLU A 199 12.61 -29.41 -2.08
N ASP A 200 12.27 -28.45 -2.94
CA ASP A 200 12.35 -27.02 -2.64
C ASP A 200 11.11 -26.49 -1.90
N PHE A 201 10.04 -27.27 -1.80
CA PHE A 201 8.75 -26.80 -1.32
C PHE A 201 8.78 -26.34 0.14
N ASP A 202 9.33 -27.15 1.04
CA ASP A 202 9.37 -26.85 2.47
C ASP A 202 10.18 -25.57 2.73
N LYS A 203 11.31 -25.41 2.05
CA LYS A 203 12.11 -24.18 2.13
C LYS A 203 11.32 -22.96 1.63
N ALA A 204 10.54 -23.11 0.59
CA ALA A 204 9.69 -22.05 0.06
C ALA A 204 8.58 -21.65 1.06
N VAL A 205 8.02 -22.62 1.78
CA VAL A 205 7.06 -22.40 2.88
C VAL A 205 7.70 -21.58 4.01
N ASP A 206 8.92 -21.95 4.43
CA ASP A 206 9.65 -21.21 5.47
C ASP A 206 9.91 -19.75 5.05
N VAL A 207 10.33 -19.53 3.81
CA VAL A 207 10.56 -18.18 3.26
C VAL A 207 9.27 -17.37 3.26
N ALA A 208 8.13 -17.94 2.86
CA ALA A 208 6.86 -17.25 2.85
C ALA A 208 6.37 -16.93 4.28
N PHE A 209 6.54 -17.85 5.23
CA PHE A 209 6.17 -17.63 6.64
C PHE A 209 7.11 -16.71 7.41
N ALA A 210 8.27 -16.36 6.87
CA ALA A 210 9.10 -15.30 7.43
C ALA A 210 8.48 -13.91 7.19
N GLU A 211 7.71 -13.74 6.11
CA GLU A 211 7.07 -12.47 5.74
C GLU A 211 5.60 -12.36 6.19
N GLY A 212 4.89 -13.48 6.40
CA GLY A 212 3.45 -13.48 6.72
C GLY A 212 3.00 -14.63 7.61
N GLN A 213 1.73 -14.58 8.03
CA GLN A 213 1.09 -15.63 8.83
C GLN A 213 0.29 -16.63 7.98
N MET A 214 0.04 -16.28 6.74
CA MET A 214 -0.70 -17.08 5.76
C MET A 214 0.04 -17.09 4.44
N LEU A 215 0.05 -18.21 3.78
CA LEU A 215 0.63 -18.36 2.45
C LEU A 215 -0.34 -18.99 1.47
N ILE A 216 -0.03 -18.80 0.21
CA ILE A 216 -0.69 -19.45 -0.93
C ILE A 216 0.38 -20.07 -1.83
N ALA A 217 0.21 -21.35 -2.17
CA ALA A 217 0.94 -21.99 -3.24
C ALA A 217 0.08 -21.97 -4.51
N GLU A 218 0.58 -21.46 -5.62
CA GLU A 218 -0.17 -21.29 -6.86
C GLU A 218 0.52 -21.98 -8.05
N ALA A 219 -0.27 -22.60 -8.91
CA ALA A 219 0.20 -23.09 -10.20
C ALA A 219 0.81 -21.94 -11.01
N ALA A 220 1.97 -22.14 -11.60
CA ALA A 220 2.57 -21.15 -12.49
C ALA A 220 1.75 -21.01 -13.78
N ILE A 221 1.42 -19.77 -14.12
CA ILE A 221 0.79 -19.45 -15.40
C ILE A 221 1.89 -18.99 -16.37
N VAL A 222 1.91 -19.56 -17.56
CA VAL A 222 2.79 -19.12 -18.65
C VAL A 222 1.99 -18.18 -19.54
N GLY A 223 2.51 -16.97 -19.75
CA GLY A 223 1.83 -15.98 -20.57
C GLY A 223 2.51 -14.62 -20.51
N ARG A 224 1.84 -13.62 -21.08
CA ARG A 224 2.27 -12.23 -20.99
C ARG A 224 1.83 -11.63 -19.65
N GLU A 225 2.72 -10.89 -19.01
CA GLU A 225 2.39 -10.16 -17.78
C GLU A 225 1.90 -8.76 -18.12
N LEU A 226 0.66 -8.47 -17.76
CA LEU A 226 0.01 -7.21 -18.08
C LEU A 226 -0.45 -6.52 -16.80
N THR A 227 -0.36 -5.19 -16.77
CA THR A 227 -0.92 -4.37 -15.70
C THR A 227 -1.79 -3.25 -16.27
N CYS A 228 -2.81 -2.86 -15.51
CA CYS A 228 -3.70 -1.77 -15.87
C CYS A 228 -4.05 -0.99 -14.61
N ALA A 229 -3.67 0.27 -14.56
CA ALA A 229 -4.10 1.14 -13.47
C ALA A 229 -5.54 1.61 -13.68
N VAL A 230 -6.30 1.66 -12.59
CA VAL A 230 -7.68 2.15 -12.58
C VAL A 230 -7.81 3.20 -11.47
N TYR A 231 -8.48 4.30 -11.76
CA TYR A 231 -8.82 5.29 -10.76
C TYR A 231 -10.30 5.70 -10.86
N ASN A 232 -10.85 6.18 -9.74
CA ASN A 232 -12.20 6.74 -9.70
C ASN A 232 -12.11 8.27 -9.76
N ASN A 233 -12.79 8.90 -10.72
CA ASN A 233 -12.81 10.34 -10.89
C ASN A 233 -13.95 11.04 -10.13
N GLY A 234 -14.62 10.32 -9.21
CA GLY A 234 -15.79 10.78 -8.46
C GLY A 234 -17.13 10.57 -9.19
N LYS A 235 -17.11 10.07 -10.44
CA LYS A 235 -18.29 9.75 -11.25
C LYS A 235 -18.26 8.31 -11.77
N GLU A 236 -17.11 7.87 -12.22
CA GLU A 236 -16.91 6.55 -12.83
C GLU A 236 -15.49 6.04 -12.58
N ASN A 237 -15.29 4.73 -12.76
CA ASN A 237 -13.98 4.12 -12.78
C ASN A 237 -13.37 4.26 -14.18
N VAL A 238 -12.17 4.83 -14.23
CA VAL A 238 -11.42 5.06 -15.48
C VAL A 238 -10.23 4.12 -15.53
N ALA A 239 -10.20 3.22 -16.51
CA ALA A 239 -9.05 2.37 -16.78
C ALA A 239 -8.05 3.12 -17.66
N LEU A 240 -6.77 3.08 -17.26
CA LEU A 240 -5.66 3.60 -18.06
C LEU A 240 -5.23 2.56 -19.12
N PRO A 241 -4.38 2.94 -20.08
CA PRO A 241 -3.85 1.99 -21.05
C PRO A 241 -3.17 0.79 -20.38
N VAL A 242 -3.39 -0.40 -20.94
CA VAL A 242 -2.74 -1.64 -20.48
C VAL A 242 -1.25 -1.57 -20.84
N ILE A 243 -0.40 -1.94 -19.88
CA ILE A 243 1.06 -1.98 -20.02
C ILE A 243 1.52 -3.43 -19.90
N GLU A 244 2.42 -3.87 -20.79
CA GLU A 244 3.09 -5.15 -20.69
C GLU A 244 4.38 -5.00 -19.90
N ILE A 245 4.58 -5.91 -18.91
CA ILE A 245 5.83 -5.99 -18.15
C ILE A 245 6.75 -6.95 -18.89
N ILE A 246 7.88 -6.45 -19.36
CA ILE A 246 8.91 -7.22 -20.07
C ILE A 246 10.06 -7.45 -19.07
N THR A 247 10.33 -8.71 -18.73
CA THR A 247 11.38 -9.15 -17.80
C THR A 247 12.50 -9.88 -18.53
#